data_5c30eced5714c47b76bb3df9295136d3
#
_entry.id   5c30eced5714c47b76bb3df9295136d3
#
_cell.length_a   1.000
_cell.length_b   1.000
_cell.length_c   1.000
_cell.angle_alpha   90.00
_cell.angle_beta   90.00
_cell.angle_gamma   90.00
#
_symmetry.space_group_name_H-M   'P 1'
#
loop_
_entity.id
_entity.type
_entity.pdbx_description
1 polymer ?
#
loop_
_entity_poly.entity_id
_entity_poly.type
_entity_poly.pdbx_seq_one_letter_code
_entity_poly.pdbx_strand_id
1 'polypeptide(L)'
;MENIISVEGVTKKFKEVTAVNNISFTVRAGEIFGFLGPNGAGKSTTIKMLTTLLAPTEGKLMLNGHDVVKEQNTARQTFGIVFQDPSLDGDLTAYENLQLHAVLYKLDKKTIAPRSEELLKLVELWDRKDSLVKTFSGGMKRRLEIARGLLHHPTVLFLDEPTLGLDAQTRNLLWNYITALNEKEGMTIFFTTHYLAEAEAVADRIAIIDHGNIVALGTSEELKKLTGTDNLEKAYLELTGKDVRDESLSNSASKKEITRRVAHNR
;
A
#
# COMPACT_ATOMS: atom_id res chain seq x y z
N MET A 1 21.80 6.51 -7.62
CA MET A 1 20.97 6.07 -6.47
C MET A 1 20.77 4.56 -6.58
N GLU A 2 20.86 3.85 -5.49
CA GLU A 2 20.68 2.39 -5.47
C GLU A 2 19.20 2.01 -5.57
N ASN A 3 18.91 0.94 -6.34
CA ASN A 3 17.55 0.41 -6.42
C ASN A 3 17.28 -0.48 -5.22
N ILE A 4 16.32 -0.12 -4.39
CA ILE A 4 15.93 -0.91 -3.21
C ILE A 4 14.88 -1.97 -3.55
N ILE A 5 14.06 -1.73 -4.58
CA ILE A 5 13.14 -2.71 -5.16
C ILE A 5 13.49 -2.91 -6.62
N SER A 6 13.61 -4.17 -7.07
CA SER A 6 13.73 -4.54 -8.48
C SER A 6 12.70 -5.63 -8.81
N VAL A 7 11.92 -5.38 -9.84
CA VAL A 7 10.91 -6.29 -10.39
C VAL A 7 11.26 -6.56 -11.84
N GLU A 8 11.52 -7.83 -12.20
CA GLU A 8 12.05 -8.22 -13.51
C GLU A 8 11.18 -9.33 -14.12
N GLY A 9 10.41 -8.99 -15.16
CA GLY A 9 9.59 -9.92 -15.94
C GLY A 9 8.56 -10.69 -15.09
N VAL A 10 8.00 -10.06 -14.06
CA VAL A 10 7.16 -10.74 -13.07
C VAL A 10 5.77 -10.99 -13.61
N THR A 11 5.37 -12.26 -13.54
CA THR A 11 4.03 -12.73 -13.91
C THR A 11 3.39 -13.45 -12.72
N LYS A 12 2.10 -13.22 -12.51
CA LYS A 12 1.28 -13.99 -11.56
C LYS A 12 0.00 -14.49 -12.22
N LYS A 13 -0.11 -15.81 -12.28
CA LYS A 13 -1.30 -16.51 -12.79
C LYS A 13 -2.03 -17.20 -11.64
N PHE A 14 -3.36 -17.12 -11.65
CA PHE A 14 -4.28 -17.85 -10.78
C PHE A 14 -5.23 -18.65 -11.68
N LYS A 15 -5.01 -19.95 -11.84
CA LYS A 15 -5.76 -20.80 -12.78
C LYS A 15 -5.79 -20.14 -14.17
N GLU A 16 -6.98 -19.72 -14.63
CA GLU A 16 -7.18 -19.10 -15.94
C GLU A 16 -6.97 -17.58 -15.96
N VAL A 17 -6.71 -16.93 -14.80
CA VAL A 17 -6.58 -15.48 -14.71
C VAL A 17 -5.11 -15.09 -14.55
N THR A 18 -4.60 -14.28 -15.46
CA THR A 18 -3.30 -13.61 -15.31
C THR A 18 -3.52 -12.27 -14.61
N ALA A 19 -3.24 -12.23 -13.29
CA ALA A 19 -3.46 -11.04 -12.47
C ALA A 19 -2.34 -9.99 -12.61
N VAL A 20 -1.12 -10.45 -12.92
CA VAL A 20 0.05 -9.60 -13.23
C VAL A 20 0.77 -10.26 -14.41
N ASN A 21 1.11 -9.49 -15.42
CA ASN A 21 1.59 -9.98 -16.69
C ASN A 21 2.91 -9.30 -17.09
N ASN A 22 4.03 -9.99 -16.88
CA ASN A 22 5.38 -9.62 -17.32
C ASN A 22 5.77 -8.17 -16.98
N ILE A 23 5.51 -7.74 -15.73
CA ILE A 23 5.85 -6.38 -15.30
C ILE A 23 7.33 -6.26 -14.89
N SER A 24 7.93 -5.11 -15.23
CA SER A 24 9.29 -4.76 -14.82
C SER A 24 9.36 -3.30 -14.39
N PHE A 25 9.94 -3.03 -13.23
CA PHE A 25 10.19 -1.68 -12.72
C PHE A 25 11.20 -1.72 -11.58
N THR A 26 11.71 -0.54 -11.23
CA THR A 26 12.60 -0.37 -10.07
C THR A 26 12.12 0.79 -9.20
N VAL A 27 12.40 0.71 -7.89
CA VAL A 27 12.20 1.80 -6.93
C VAL A 27 13.54 2.13 -6.29
N ARG A 28 13.86 3.42 -6.20
CA ARG A 28 15.11 3.92 -5.62
C ARG A 28 14.99 4.00 -4.10
N ALA A 29 16.13 3.90 -3.42
CA ALA A 29 16.15 4.14 -1.98
C ALA A 29 15.73 5.59 -1.66
N GLY A 30 14.85 5.75 -0.67
CA GLY A 30 14.29 7.04 -0.26
C GLY A 30 13.19 7.61 -1.17
N GLU A 31 12.74 6.87 -2.19
CA GLU A 31 11.70 7.29 -3.12
C GLU A 31 10.29 7.05 -2.55
N ILE A 32 9.36 7.97 -2.78
CA ILE A 32 7.92 7.73 -2.63
C ILE A 32 7.37 7.27 -3.98
N PHE A 33 7.09 5.98 -4.10
CA PHE A 33 6.67 5.35 -5.35
C PHE A 33 5.19 4.99 -5.31
N GLY A 34 4.42 5.60 -6.23
CA GLY A 34 2.99 5.35 -6.41
C GLY A 34 2.72 4.24 -7.42
N PHE A 35 1.89 3.26 -7.05
CA PHE A 35 1.43 2.20 -7.94
C PHE A 35 -0.07 2.38 -8.19
N LEU A 36 -0.41 3.08 -9.27
CA LEU A 36 -1.74 3.60 -9.58
C LEU A 36 -2.47 2.69 -10.55
N GLY A 37 -3.74 2.41 -10.29
CA GLY A 37 -4.58 1.65 -11.21
C GLY A 37 -5.97 1.36 -10.66
N PRO A 38 -6.92 0.91 -11.50
CA PRO A 38 -8.27 0.60 -11.07
C PRO A 38 -8.32 -0.67 -10.20
N ASN A 39 -9.48 -0.94 -9.62
CA ASN A 39 -9.73 -2.18 -8.90
C ASN A 39 -9.58 -3.39 -9.84
N GLY A 40 -8.86 -4.41 -9.37
CA GLY A 40 -8.55 -5.60 -10.17
C GLY A 40 -7.38 -5.45 -11.15
N ALA A 41 -6.68 -4.31 -11.20
CA ALA A 41 -5.54 -4.10 -12.09
C ALA A 41 -4.28 -4.92 -11.74
N GLY A 42 -4.21 -5.52 -10.55
CA GLY A 42 -3.05 -6.27 -10.09
C GLY A 42 -2.25 -5.62 -8.95
N LYS A 43 -2.67 -4.46 -8.43
CA LYS A 43 -1.96 -3.69 -7.39
C LYS A 43 -1.67 -4.51 -6.13
N SER A 44 -2.70 -4.98 -5.44
CA SER A 44 -2.55 -5.78 -4.20
C SER A 44 -1.86 -7.12 -4.46
N THR A 45 -2.00 -7.71 -5.66
CA THR A 45 -1.26 -8.91 -6.05
C THR A 45 0.23 -8.62 -6.11
N THR A 46 0.63 -7.48 -6.68
CA THR A 46 2.03 -7.06 -6.76
C THR A 46 2.61 -6.79 -5.36
N ILE A 47 1.90 -6.06 -4.48
CA ILE A 47 2.33 -5.88 -3.08
C ILE A 47 2.49 -7.24 -2.38
N LYS A 48 1.52 -8.15 -2.51
CA LYS A 48 1.59 -9.48 -1.87
C LYS A 48 2.79 -10.30 -2.36
N MET A 49 3.22 -10.13 -3.61
CA MET A 49 4.45 -10.77 -4.10
C MET A 49 5.71 -10.11 -3.51
N LEU A 50 5.78 -8.77 -3.51
CA LEU A 50 6.91 -8.02 -2.94
C LEU A 50 7.07 -8.27 -1.44
N THR A 51 5.97 -8.47 -0.72
CA THR A 51 5.94 -8.72 0.73
C THR A 51 5.97 -10.20 1.11
N THR A 52 6.40 -11.07 0.20
CA THR A 52 6.59 -12.52 0.42
C THR A 52 5.32 -13.32 0.76
N LEU A 53 4.14 -12.73 0.67
CA LEU A 53 2.86 -13.41 0.94
C LEU A 53 2.40 -14.29 -0.23
N LEU A 54 2.93 -14.02 -1.41
CA LEU A 54 2.59 -14.71 -2.64
C LEU A 54 3.84 -14.89 -3.51
N ALA A 55 4.11 -16.11 -3.94
CA ALA A 55 5.19 -16.35 -4.89
C ALA A 55 4.75 -15.92 -6.31
N PRO A 56 5.62 -15.29 -7.11
CA PRO A 56 5.36 -15.09 -8.53
C PRO A 56 5.27 -16.43 -9.26
N THR A 57 4.61 -16.45 -10.42
CA THR A 57 4.62 -17.61 -11.32
C THR A 57 5.88 -17.62 -12.17
N GLU A 58 6.33 -16.43 -12.60
CA GLU A 58 7.53 -16.21 -13.42
C GLU A 58 8.18 -14.88 -13.01
N GLY A 59 9.46 -14.73 -13.35
CA GLY A 59 10.22 -13.50 -13.10
C GLY A 59 10.92 -13.47 -11.75
N LYS A 60 11.52 -12.31 -11.43
CA LYS A 60 12.36 -12.14 -10.24
C LYS A 60 11.96 -10.88 -9.49
N LEU A 61 11.96 -10.97 -8.17
CA LEU A 61 11.66 -9.87 -7.24
C LEU A 61 12.80 -9.76 -6.24
N MET A 62 13.41 -8.57 -6.18
CA MET A 62 14.45 -8.24 -5.21
C MET A 62 13.98 -7.10 -4.31
N LEU A 63 14.23 -7.21 -3.03
CA LEU A 63 13.93 -6.20 -2.03
C LEU A 63 15.16 -6.02 -1.12
N ASN A 64 15.71 -4.81 -1.09
CA ASN A 64 16.91 -4.48 -0.33
C ASN A 64 18.07 -5.49 -0.54
N GLY A 65 18.30 -5.87 -1.82
CA GLY A 65 19.32 -6.84 -2.21
C GLY A 65 18.95 -8.31 -2.00
N HIS A 66 17.79 -8.63 -1.40
CA HIS A 66 17.34 -10.00 -1.12
C HIS A 66 16.30 -10.49 -2.12
N ASP A 67 16.41 -11.74 -2.56
CA ASP A 67 15.40 -12.42 -3.37
C ASP A 67 14.18 -12.75 -2.48
N VAL A 68 13.02 -12.14 -2.77
CA VAL A 68 11.83 -12.27 -1.92
C VAL A 68 11.23 -13.68 -1.90
N VAL A 69 11.64 -14.57 -2.80
CA VAL A 69 11.21 -15.98 -2.83
C VAL A 69 12.18 -16.87 -2.07
N LYS A 70 13.48 -16.66 -2.28
CA LYS A 70 14.53 -17.53 -1.72
C LYS A 70 14.95 -17.11 -0.31
N GLU A 71 14.90 -15.81 -0.02
CA GLU A 71 15.41 -15.20 1.22
C GLU A 71 14.27 -14.54 2.02
N GLN A 72 13.07 -15.15 2.05
CA GLN A 72 11.86 -14.57 2.62
C GLN A 72 12.04 -14.00 4.03
N ASN A 73 12.73 -14.71 4.91
CA ASN A 73 12.89 -14.29 6.30
C ASN A 73 13.77 -13.04 6.42
N THR A 74 14.81 -12.93 5.60
CA THR A 74 15.67 -11.75 5.55
C THR A 74 14.92 -10.57 4.92
N ALA A 75 14.24 -10.79 3.79
CA ALA A 75 13.43 -9.77 3.15
C ALA A 75 12.36 -9.20 4.10
N ARG A 76 11.67 -10.05 4.90
CA ARG A 76 10.65 -9.60 5.89
C ARG A 76 11.19 -8.67 6.97
N GLN A 77 12.47 -8.73 7.27
CA GLN A 77 13.09 -7.83 8.26
C GLN A 77 13.35 -6.43 7.69
N THR A 78 13.30 -6.27 6.36
CA THR A 78 13.64 -5.01 5.70
C THR A 78 12.42 -4.13 5.39
N PHE A 79 11.21 -4.65 5.52
CA PHE A 79 10.00 -3.88 5.21
C PHE A 79 8.93 -3.91 6.30
N GLY A 80 8.20 -2.81 6.41
CA GLY A 80 6.90 -2.75 7.07
C GLY A 80 5.77 -2.82 6.06
N ILE A 81 4.59 -3.27 6.49
CA ILE A 81 3.41 -3.32 5.63
C ILE A 81 2.15 -2.91 6.37
N VAL A 82 1.32 -2.13 5.68
CA VAL A 82 -0.04 -1.77 6.07
C VAL A 82 -0.98 -2.24 4.96
N PHE A 83 -1.79 -3.24 5.26
CA PHE A 83 -2.76 -3.79 4.32
C PHE A 83 -4.01 -2.93 4.20
N GLN A 84 -4.79 -3.15 3.15
CA GLN A 84 -6.09 -2.51 2.96
C GLN A 84 -7.03 -2.82 4.14
N ASP A 85 -7.15 -4.09 4.51
CA ASP A 85 -7.94 -4.51 5.68
C ASP A 85 -7.12 -4.38 6.97
N PRO A 86 -7.70 -3.80 8.04
CA PRO A 86 -7.04 -3.68 9.33
C PRO A 86 -6.69 -5.06 9.90
N SER A 87 -5.45 -5.19 10.40
CA SER A 87 -4.92 -6.43 10.98
C SER A 87 -4.51 -6.26 12.46
N LEU A 88 -5.13 -5.28 13.13
CA LEU A 88 -4.98 -5.04 14.56
C LEU A 88 -5.94 -5.93 15.37
N ASP A 89 -5.48 -6.37 16.54
CA ASP A 89 -6.35 -7.03 17.50
C ASP A 89 -7.21 -5.98 18.23
N GLY A 90 -8.51 -6.06 18.06
CA GLY A 90 -9.47 -5.12 18.66
C GLY A 90 -9.61 -5.25 20.17
N ASP A 91 -9.32 -6.41 20.73
CA ASP A 91 -9.42 -6.70 22.16
C ASP A 91 -8.15 -6.39 22.94
N LEU A 92 -7.10 -6.02 22.24
CA LEU A 92 -5.86 -5.45 22.79
C LEU A 92 -5.89 -3.92 22.76
N THR A 93 -5.14 -3.30 23.67
CA THR A 93 -4.85 -1.87 23.66
C THR A 93 -3.90 -1.52 22.51
N ALA A 94 -3.74 -0.23 22.19
CA ALA A 94 -2.78 0.22 21.19
C ALA A 94 -1.35 -0.21 21.56
N TYR A 95 -0.98 -0.06 22.83
CA TYR A 95 0.34 -0.43 23.33
C TYR A 95 0.58 -1.95 23.25
N GLU A 96 -0.39 -2.77 23.67
CA GLU A 96 -0.30 -4.23 23.59
C GLU A 96 -0.20 -4.74 22.16
N ASN A 97 -0.91 -4.12 21.19
CA ASN A 97 -0.74 -4.43 19.77
C ASN A 97 0.72 -4.24 19.31
N LEU A 98 1.35 -3.13 19.71
CA LEU A 98 2.76 -2.90 19.37
C LEU A 98 3.68 -3.91 20.08
N GLN A 99 3.47 -4.19 21.36
CA GLN A 99 4.26 -5.16 22.10
C GLN A 99 4.19 -6.57 21.48
N LEU A 100 2.99 -7.02 21.13
CA LEU A 100 2.79 -8.32 20.46
C LEU A 100 3.62 -8.42 19.18
N HIS A 101 3.55 -7.39 18.34
CA HIS A 101 4.31 -7.35 17.09
C HIS A 101 5.83 -7.26 17.32
N ALA A 102 6.28 -6.48 18.29
CA ALA A 102 7.69 -6.41 18.65
C ALA A 102 8.27 -7.79 19.04
N VAL A 103 7.50 -8.60 19.77
CA VAL A 103 7.88 -9.98 20.10
C VAL A 103 7.94 -10.86 18.85
N LEU A 104 6.98 -10.73 17.91
CA LEU A 104 6.98 -11.49 16.66
C LEU A 104 8.20 -11.17 15.78
N TYR A 105 8.64 -9.92 15.76
CA TYR A 105 9.88 -9.48 15.11
C TYR A 105 11.15 -9.78 15.91
N LYS A 106 11.02 -10.39 17.10
CA LYS A 106 12.16 -10.74 18.00
C LYS A 106 12.98 -9.53 18.40
N LEU A 107 12.35 -8.38 18.62
CA LEU A 107 13.04 -7.19 19.10
C LEU A 107 13.55 -7.40 20.52
N ASP A 108 14.69 -6.75 20.87
CA ASP A 108 15.21 -6.77 22.23
C ASP A 108 14.17 -6.16 23.19
N LYS A 109 13.88 -6.87 24.27
CA LYS A 109 12.92 -6.43 25.31
C LYS A 109 13.21 -5.02 25.83
N LYS A 110 14.49 -4.62 25.86
CA LYS A 110 14.92 -3.29 26.33
C LYS A 110 14.52 -2.17 25.36
N THR A 111 14.37 -2.48 24.07
CA THR A 111 14.03 -1.49 23.03
C THR A 111 12.52 -1.38 22.77
N ILE A 112 11.74 -2.38 23.18
CA ILE A 112 10.29 -2.43 22.87
C ILE A 112 9.55 -1.24 23.48
N ALA A 113 9.73 -0.98 24.78
CA ALA A 113 9.01 0.09 25.47
C ALA A 113 9.35 1.49 24.91
N PRO A 114 10.63 1.91 24.82
CA PRO A 114 10.97 3.22 24.26
C PRO A 114 10.56 3.37 22.80
N ARG A 115 10.68 2.32 21.97
CA ARG A 115 10.27 2.38 20.58
C ARG A 115 8.75 2.47 20.43
N SER A 116 7.98 1.74 21.24
CA SER A 116 6.51 1.83 21.23
C SER A 116 6.04 3.22 21.65
N GLU A 117 6.67 3.83 22.67
CA GLU A 117 6.37 5.20 23.07
C GLU A 117 6.66 6.21 21.96
N GLU A 118 7.85 6.13 21.36
CA GLU A 118 8.25 6.98 20.23
C GLU A 118 7.22 6.91 19.08
N LEU A 119 6.86 5.69 18.66
CA LEU A 119 5.93 5.49 17.56
C LEU A 119 4.51 5.92 17.87
N LEU A 120 4.00 5.66 19.09
CA LEU A 120 2.69 6.13 19.49
C LEU A 120 2.62 7.66 19.60
N LYS A 121 3.70 8.32 20.01
CA LYS A 121 3.83 9.78 19.97
C LYS A 121 3.86 10.29 18.53
N LEU A 122 4.65 9.64 17.65
CA LEU A 122 4.76 9.99 16.23
C LEU A 122 3.38 10.00 15.55
N VAL A 123 2.54 9.00 15.82
CA VAL A 123 1.20 8.88 15.22
C VAL A 123 0.09 9.52 16.08
N GLU A 124 0.42 10.32 17.09
CA GLU A 124 -0.53 11.01 18.00
C GLU A 124 -1.54 10.07 18.67
N LEU A 125 -1.08 8.92 19.14
CA LEU A 125 -1.90 7.94 19.85
C LEU A 125 -1.38 7.64 21.26
N TRP A 126 -0.37 8.38 21.75
CA TRP A 126 0.21 8.12 23.08
C TRP A 126 -0.82 8.26 24.21
N ASP A 127 -1.66 9.29 24.18
CA ASP A 127 -2.70 9.52 25.20
C ASP A 127 -3.82 8.46 25.16
N ARG A 128 -3.85 7.66 24.12
CA ARG A 128 -4.80 6.55 23.91
C ARG A 128 -4.13 5.18 23.97
N LYS A 129 -2.87 5.09 24.41
CA LYS A 129 -2.07 3.87 24.42
C LYS A 129 -2.74 2.69 25.16
N ASP A 130 -3.46 2.98 26.24
CA ASP A 130 -4.15 2.02 27.09
C ASP A 130 -5.62 1.80 26.69
N SER A 131 -6.09 2.43 25.59
CA SER A 131 -7.45 2.24 25.08
C SER A 131 -7.51 1.03 24.15
N LEU A 132 -8.58 0.22 24.25
CA LEU A 132 -8.82 -0.92 23.37
C LEU A 132 -9.00 -0.47 21.93
N VAL A 133 -8.35 -1.15 20.98
CA VAL A 133 -8.34 -0.78 19.54
C VAL A 133 -9.72 -0.89 18.91
N LYS A 134 -10.63 -1.71 19.43
CA LYS A 134 -12.03 -1.74 18.97
C LYS A 134 -12.77 -0.40 19.14
N THR A 135 -12.30 0.46 20.06
CA THR A 135 -12.88 1.81 20.29
C THR A 135 -12.31 2.89 19.38
N PHE A 136 -11.33 2.55 18.53
CA PHE A 136 -10.65 3.49 17.65
C PHE A 136 -11.46 3.77 16.39
N SER A 137 -11.41 5.02 15.91
CA SER A 137 -11.88 5.37 14.57
C SER A 137 -11.02 4.68 13.48
N GLY A 138 -11.52 4.63 12.25
CA GLY A 138 -10.76 4.08 11.11
C GLY A 138 -9.40 4.75 10.95
N GLY A 139 -9.33 6.07 11.03
CA GLY A 139 -8.08 6.83 10.97
C GLY A 139 -7.12 6.53 12.12
N MET A 140 -7.61 6.36 13.36
CA MET A 140 -6.78 5.96 14.49
C MET A 140 -6.21 4.54 14.30
N LYS A 141 -7.03 3.60 13.81
CA LYS A 141 -6.56 2.26 13.48
C LYS A 141 -5.47 2.30 12.42
N ARG A 142 -5.64 3.10 11.36
CA ARG A 142 -4.67 3.23 10.29
C ARG A 142 -3.34 3.80 10.77
N ARG A 143 -3.37 4.83 11.61
CA ARG A 143 -2.18 5.39 12.24
C ARG A 143 -1.45 4.37 13.11
N LEU A 144 -2.19 3.57 13.88
CA LEU A 144 -1.60 2.50 14.70
C LEU A 144 -0.97 1.39 13.83
N GLU A 145 -1.56 1.04 12.69
CA GLU A 145 -0.96 0.08 11.76
C GLU A 145 0.36 0.57 11.17
N ILE A 146 0.46 1.87 10.87
CA ILE A 146 1.73 2.48 10.45
C ILE A 146 2.76 2.38 11.57
N ALA A 147 2.41 2.80 12.80
CA ALA A 147 3.31 2.67 13.96
C ALA A 147 3.79 1.22 14.12
N ARG A 148 2.91 0.26 14.00
CA ARG A 148 3.23 -1.16 14.06
C ARG A 148 4.18 -1.59 12.95
N GLY A 149 3.96 -1.12 11.72
CA GLY A 149 4.82 -1.41 10.56
C GLY A 149 6.24 -0.87 10.70
N LEU A 150 6.44 0.15 11.55
CA LEU A 150 7.72 0.83 11.80
C LEU A 150 8.53 0.26 12.99
N LEU A 151 7.98 -0.68 13.75
CA LEU A 151 8.58 -1.17 14.99
C LEU A 151 10.01 -1.67 14.85
N HIS A 152 10.29 -2.39 13.79
CA HIS A 152 11.56 -3.07 13.52
C HIS A 152 12.51 -2.27 12.63
N HIS A 153 12.31 -0.96 12.50
CA HIS A 153 13.13 -0.05 11.68
C HIS A 153 13.28 -0.52 10.21
N PRO A 154 12.17 -0.73 9.48
CA PRO A 154 12.23 -1.16 8.09
C PRO A 154 12.85 -0.07 7.21
N THR A 155 13.47 -0.48 6.10
CA THR A 155 13.99 0.42 5.06
C THR A 155 12.90 0.77 4.03
N VAL A 156 11.87 -0.08 3.89
CA VAL A 156 10.75 0.11 2.98
C VAL A 156 9.42 -0.02 3.73
N LEU A 157 8.49 0.89 3.49
CA LEU A 157 7.11 0.79 3.98
C LEU A 157 6.16 0.57 2.80
N PHE A 158 5.49 -0.57 2.79
CA PHE A 158 4.42 -0.88 1.84
C PHE A 158 3.07 -0.46 2.40
N LEU A 159 2.27 0.23 1.58
CA LEU A 159 0.96 0.75 1.93
C LEU A 159 -0.06 0.32 0.86
N ASP A 160 -0.94 -0.62 1.17
CA ASP A 160 -1.99 -1.06 0.22
C ASP A 160 -3.25 -0.23 0.45
N GLU A 161 -3.52 0.72 -0.45
CA GLU A 161 -4.64 1.67 -0.41
C GLU A 161 -4.81 2.35 0.97
N PRO A 162 -3.78 3.09 1.46
CA PRO A 162 -3.69 3.51 2.86
C PRO A 162 -4.82 4.45 3.31
N THR A 163 -5.47 5.14 2.40
CA THR A 163 -6.46 6.19 2.67
C THR A 163 -7.89 5.76 2.35
N LEU A 164 -8.09 4.52 1.91
CA LEU A 164 -9.41 4.01 1.56
C LEU A 164 -10.38 4.13 2.75
N GLY A 165 -11.54 4.75 2.52
CA GLY A 165 -12.57 4.93 3.54
C GLY A 165 -12.28 6.03 4.58
N LEU A 166 -11.19 6.79 4.42
CA LEU A 166 -10.89 7.94 5.27
C LEU A 166 -11.51 9.23 4.70
N ASP A 167 -11.95 10.13 5.60
CA ASP A 167 -12.32 11.48 5.22
C ASP A 167 -11.09 12.30 4.77
N ALA A 168 -11.34 13.45 4.11
CA ALA A 168 -10.27 14.26 3.51
C ALA A 168 -9.28 14.79 4.56
N GLN A 169 -9.72 15.15 5.76
CA GLN A 169 -8.84 15.66 6.81
C GLN A 169 -7.92 14.55 7.33
N THR A 170 -8.47 13.38 7.64
CA THR A 170 -7.70 12.21 8.10
C THR A 170 -6.71 11.73 7.03
N ARG A 171 -7.10 11.78 5.75
CA ARG A 171 -6.24 11.45 4.61
C ARG A 171 -5.03 12.37 4.52
N ASN A 172 -5.25 13.69 4.57
CA ASN A 172 -4.17 14.68 4.54
C ASN A 172 -3.20 14.50 5.74
N LEU A 173 -3.75 14.27 6.93
CA LEU A 173 -2.94 14.02 8.11
C LEU A 173 -2.08 12.77 7.93
N LEU A 174 -2.63 11.69 7.37
CA LEU A 174 -1.91 10.45 7.12
C LEU A 174 -0.73 10.67 6.15
N TRP A 175 -0.97 11.37 5.05
CA TRP A 175 0.08 11.67 4.07
C TRP A 175 1.17 12.56 4.65
N ASN A 176 0.82 13.54 5.49
CA ASN A 176 1.82 14.36 6.19
C ASN A 176 2.76 13.50 7.06
N TYR A 177 2.22 12.48 7.77
CA TYR A 177 3.06 11.54 8.53
C TYR A 177 3.98 10.72 7.63
N ILE A 178 3.45 10.18 6.54
CA ILE A 178 4.21 9.34 5.61
C ILE A 178 5.32 10.14 4.96
N THR A 179 5.03 11.36 4.49
CA THR A 179 6.03 12.26 3.90
C THR A 179 7.09 12.66 4.91
N ALA A 180 6.70 12.98 6.15
CA ALA A 180 7.65 13.31 7.21
C ALA A 180 8.59 12.14 7.56
N LEU A 181 8.12 10.90 7.50
CA LEU A 181 8.95 9.70 7.67
C LEU A 181 9.96 9.54 6.53
N ASN A 182 9.51 9.74 5.29
CA ASN A 182 10.40 9.71 4.13
C ASN A 182 11.50 10.77 4.23
N GLU A 183 11.13 12.04 4.53
CA GLU A 183 12.08 13.16 4.61
C GLU A 183 13.08 13.02 5.75
N LYS A 184 12.63 12.58 6.94
CA LYS A 184 13.48 12.54 8.16
C LYS A 184 14.33 11.28 8.26
N GLU A 185 13.79 10.14 7.84
CA GLU A 185 14.44 8.84 8.01
C GLU A 185 15.00 8.26 6.70
N GLY A 186 14.77 8.94 5.57
CA GLY A 186 15.16 8.43 4.25
C GLY A 186 14.43 7.15 3.87
N MET A 187 13.25 6.91 4.47
CA MET A 187 12.48 5.68 4.28
C MET A 187 11.87 5.63 2.88
N THR A 188 12.02 4.50 2.20
CA THR A 188 11.35 4.27 0.93
C THR A 188 9.88 3.93 1.16
N ILE A 189 8.99 4.58 0.43
CA ILE A 189 7.55 4.34 0.51
C ILE A 189 7.06 3.75 -0.81
N PHE A 190 6.41 2.59 -0.76
CA PHE A 190 5.70 2.01 -1.88
C PHE A 190 4.22 1.95 -1.55
N PHE A 191 3.39 2.70 -2.27
CA PHE A 191 1.95 2.68 -2.00
C PHE A 191 1.12 2.37 -3.24
N THR A 192 -0.02 1.70 -3.02
CA THR A 192 -1.03 1.53 -4.05
C THR A 192 -2.18 2.50 -3.83
N THR A 193 -2.76 2.98 -4.90
CA THR A 193 -3.96 3.80 -4.87
C THR A 193 -4.73 3.70 -6.18
N HIS A 194 -6.00 4.03 -6.16
CA HIS A 194 -6.81 4.33 -7.33
C HIS A 194 -7.19 5.83 -7.38
N TYR A 195 -6.74 6.62 -6.40
CA TYR A 195 -6.94 8.07 -6.35
C TYR A 195 -5.78 8.81 -7.02
N LEU A 196 -6.04 9.35 -8.21
CA LEU A 196 -5.07 10.11 -9.00
C LEU A 196 -4.49 11.30 -8.25
N ALA A 197 -5.34 12.05 -7.54
CA ALA A 197 -4.92 13.21 -6.78
C ALA A 197 -3.91 12.88 -5.66
N GLU A 198 -4.00 11.70 -5.06
CA GLU A 198 -3.01 11.25 -4.07
C GLU A 198 -1.67 10.94 -4.73
N ALA A 199 -1.70 10.15 -5.81
CA ALA A 199 -0.48 9.82 -6.53
C ALA A 199 0.25 11.09 -7.02
N GLU A 200 -0.49 12.04 -7.59
CA GLU A 200 0.07 13.32 -8.07
C GLU A 200 0.64 14.18 -6.94
N ALA A 201 0.01 14.17 -5.75
CA ALA A 201 0.40 15.05 -4.65
C ALA A 201 1.66 14.57 -3.91
N VAL A 202 1.90 13.24 -3.83
CA VAL A 202 2.93 12.73 -2.92
C VAL A 202 3.97 11.83 -3.57
N ALA A 203 3.72 11.27 -4.77
CA ALA A 203 4.67 10.35 -5.39
C ALA A 203 5.76 11.08 -6.17
N ASP A 204 7.01 10.67 -5.98
CA ASP A 204 8.13 11.09 -6.84
C ASP A 204 7.98 10.49 -8.24
N ARG A 205 7.61 9.20 -8.31
CA ARG A 205 7.31 8.50 -9.55
C ARG A 205 6.07 7.63 -9.39
N ILE A 206 5.36 7.46 -10.50
CA ILE A 206 4.11 6.72 -10.58
C ILE A 206 4.23 5.66 -11.66
N ALA A 207 3.95 4.40 -11.31
CA ALA A 207 3.67 3.36 -12.30
C ALA A 207 2.15 3.21 -12.44
N ILE A 208 1.65 3.35 -13.65
CA ILE A 208 0.24 3.11 -13.97
C ILE A 208 0.10 1.66 -14.42
N ILE A 209 -0.73 0.90 -13.68
CA ILE A 209 -1.04 -0.50 -14.01
C ILE A 209 -2.49 -0.63 -14.44
N ASP A 210 -2.73 -1.32 -15.56
CA ASP A 210 -4.06 -1.71 -16.02
C ASP A 210 -4.02 -3.13 -16.58
N HIS A 211 -5.04 -3.94 -16.23
CA HIS A 211 -5.16 -5.36 -16.63
C HIS A 211 -3.87 -6.18 -16.45
N GLY A 212 -3.18 -5.96 -15.34
CA GLY A 212 -1.94 -6.66 -14.98
C GLY A 212 -0.69 -6.18 -15.70
N ASN A 213 -0.76 -5.15 -16.55
CA ASN A 213 0.38 -4.61 -17.30
C ASN A 213 0.71 -3.19 -16.81
N ILE A 214 2.00 -2.85 -16.73
CA ILE A 214 2.42 -1.45 -16.54
C ILE A 214 2.27 -0.75 -17.89
N VAL A 215 1.38 0.25 -17.97
CA VAL A 215 1.11 1.02 -19.20
C VAL A 215 1.99 2.26 -19.30
N ALA A 216 2.42 2.82 -18.17
CA ALA A 216 3.37 3.93 -18.12
C ALA A 216 4.07 3.99 -16.77
N LEU A 217 5.27 4.59 -16.72
CA LEU A 217 6.05 4.83 -15.52
C LEU A 217 6.86 6.12 -15.68
N GLY A 218 6.76 7.02 -14.71
CA GLY A 218 7.50 8.29 -14.70
C GLY A 218 7.05 9.21 -13.57
N THR A 219 7.59 10.41 -13.51
CA THR A 219 7.05 11.51 -12.67
C THR A 219 5.69 11.95 -13.21
N SER A 220 4.90 12.68 -12.42
CA SER A 220 3.62 13.25 -12.89
C SER A 220 3.83 14.11 -14.14
N GLU A 221 4.90 14.93 -14.18
CA GLU A 221 5.24 15.76 -15.33
C GLU A 221 5.62 14.94 -16.57
N GLU A 222 6.38 13.87 -16.42
CA GLU A 222 6.75 12.99 -17.52
C GLU A 222 5.52 12.30 -18.12
N LEU A 223 4.59 11.85 -17.29
CA LEU A 223 3.34 11.21 -17.72
C LEU A 223 2.42 12.20 -18.45
N LYS A 224 2.26 13.41 -17.94
CA LYS A 224 1.53 14.50 -18.61
C LYS A 224 2.15 14.85 -19.95
N LYS A 225 3.47 14.96 -20.02
CA LYS A 225 4.19 15.25 -21.26
C LYS A 225 4.08 14.12 -22.29
N LEU A 226 4.11 12.86 -21.86
CA LEU A 226 3.99 11.68 -22.72
C LEU A 226 2.66 11.68 -23.49
N THR A 227 1.58 12.16 -22.87
CA THR A 227 0.23 12.22 -23.44
C THR A 227 -0.13 13.58 -24.01
N GLY A 228 0.72 14.61 -23.83
CA GLY A 228 0.43 15.98 -24.24
C GLY A 228 -0.69 16.65 -23.45
N THR A 229 -0.96 16.17 -22.22
CA THR A 229 -2.04 16.67 -21.36
C THR A 229 -1.51 17.60 -20.26
N ASP A 230 -2.42 18.38 -19.66
CA ASP A 230 -2.11 19.37 -18.62
C ASP A 230 -2.34 18.85 -17.19
N ASN A 231 -2.99 17.67 -17.03
CA ASN A 231 -3.19 17.04 -15.74
C ASN A 231 -3.07 15.52 -15.81
N LEU A 232 -2.80 14.91 -14.65
CA LEU A 232 -2.58 13.45 -14.54
C LEU A 232 -3.85 12.65 -14.83
N GLU A 233 -5.04 13.18 -14.57
CA GLU A 233 -6.30 12.47 -14.84
C GLU A 233 -6.51 12.27 -16.34
N LYS A 234 -6.31 13.31 -17.15
CA LYS A 234 -6.37 13.18 -18.61
C LYS A 234 -5.28 12.24 -19.14
N ALA A 235 -4.06 12.35 -18.60
CA ALA A 235 -2.97 11.44 -18.95
C ALA A 235 -3.34 9.98 -18.65
N TYR A 236 -3.90 9.72 -17.48
CA TYR A 236 -4.34 8.38 -17.08
C TYR A 236 -5.41 7.82 -18.03
N LEU A 237 -6.44 8.61 -18.36
CA LEU A 237 -7.52 8.21 -19.27
C LEU A 237 -6.99 7.85 -20.67
N GLU A 238 -6.06 8.66 -21.19
CA GLU A 238 -5.45 8.41 -22.49
C GLU A 238 -4.57 7.15 -22.48
N LEU A 239 -3.78 6.94 -21.45
CA LEU A 239 -2.90 5.78 -21.29
C LEU A 239 -3.67 4.47 -21.09
N THR A 240 -4.82 4.51 -20.41
CA THR A 240 -5.65 3.32 -20.14
C THR A 240 -6.75 3.08 -21.19
N GLY A 241 -7.00 4.06 -22.07
CA GLY A 241 -8.02 3.97 -23.12
C GLY A 241 -9.46 3.90 -22.60
N LYS A 242 -9.74 4.47 -21.41
CA LYS A 242 -11.04 4.35 -20.74
C LYS A 242 -11.57 5.70 -20.29
N ASP A 243 -12.87 5.93 -20.55
CA ASP A 243 -13.68 6.84 -19.75
C ASP A 243 -13.67 6.35 -18.28
N VAL A 244 -13.63 7.29 -17.33
CA VAL A 244 -13.73 6.98 -15.89
C VAL A 244 -14.92 6.04 -15.68
N ARG A 245 -14.67 4.80 -15.30
CA ARG A 245 -15.74 3.89 -14.92
C ARG A 245 -16.39 4.45 -13.67
N ASP A 246 -17.61 4.97 -13.81
CA ASP A 246 -18.47 5.35 -12.69
C ASP A 246 -18.71 4.11 -11.83
N GLU A 247 -18.02 3.99 -10.70
CA GLU A 247 -18.22 2.91 -9.70
C GLU A 247 -19.65 2.94 -9.12
N SER A 248 -20.41 4.04 -9.36
CA SER A 248 -21.81 4.17 -8.96
C SER A 248 -22.76 3.20 -9.69
N LEU A 249 -22.39 2.69 -10.87
CA LEU A 249 -23.25 1.80 -11.68
C LEU A 249 -23.11 0.32 -11.32
N SER A 250 -21.96 -0.14 -10.80
CA SER A 250 -21.76 -1.56 -10.43
C SER A 250 -22.54 -1.94 -9.16
N ASN A 251 -22.67 -1.02 -8.20
CA ASN A 251 -23.45 -1.23 -6.98
C ASN A 251 -24.97 -1.22 -7.21
N SER A 252 -25.46 -0.54 -8.26
CA SER A 252 -26.89 -0.50 -8.59
C SER A 252 -27.37 -1.76 -9.32
N ALA A 253 -26.54 -2.37 -10.15
CA ALA A 253 -26.85 -3.61 -10.86
C ALA A 253 -26.93 -4.81 -9.89
N SER A 254 -25.95 -4.92 -8.99
CA SER A 254 -25.93 -5.99 -7.96
C SER A 254 -27.10 -5.89 -6.97
N LYS A 255 -27.51 -4.67 -6.56
CA LYS A 255 -28.70 -4.49 -5.72
C LYS A 255 -30.00 -4.83 -6.43
N LYS A 256 -30.14 -4.53 -7.73
CA LYS A 256 -31.35 -4.87 -8.52
C LYS A 256 -31.49 -6.38 -8.74
N GLU A 257 -30.37 -7.10 -8.87
CA GLU A 257 -30.40 -8.56 -9.07
C GLU A 257 -30.74 -9.31 -7.77
N ILE A 258 -30.24 -8.85 -6.63
CA ILE A 258 -30.59 -9.38 -5.30
C ILE A 258 -32.08 -9.14 -5.00
N THR A 259 -32.61 -7.94 -5.31
CA THR A 259 -34.04 -7.61 -5.08
C THR A 259 -34.97 -8.42 -5.98
N ARG A 260 -34.58 -8.75 -7.22
CA ARG A 260 -35.35 -9.63 -8.12
C ARG A 260 -35.38 -11.09 -7.63
N ARG A 261 -34.27 -11.61 -7.07
CA ARG A 261 -34.22 -12.98 -6.51
C ARG A 261 -35.08 -13.14 -5.25
N VAL A 262 -35.17 -12.10 -4.41
CA VAL A 262 -36.02 -12.11 -3.19
C VAL A 262 -37.51 -11.98 -3.54
N ALA A 263 -37.87 -11.30 -4.64
CA ALA A 263 -39.27 -11.16 -5.08
C ALA A 263 -39.82 -12.40 -5.82
N HIS A 264 -38.97 -13.35 -6.26
CA HIS A 264 -39.39 -14.55 -6.97
C HIS A 264 -39.59 -15.78 -6.06
N ASN A 265 -39.26 -15.65 -4.78
CA ASN A 265 -39.40 -16.68 -3.74
C ASN A 265 -40.47 -16.36 -2.68
N ARG A 266 -41.50 -15.59 -3.04
CA ARG A 266 -42.73 -15.44 -2.25
C ARG A 266 -43.95 -15.90 -3.03
#